data_aee39d548ba3550e197734a643a8ea6b
#
_entry.id   aee39d548ba3550e197734a643a8ea6b
#
_cell.length_a   1.000
_cell.length_b   1.000
_cell.length_c   1.000
_cell.angle_alpha   90.00
_cell.angle_beta   90.00
_cell.angle_gamma   90.00
#
_symmetry.space_group_name_H-M   'P 1'
#
loop_
_entity.id
_entity.type
_entity.pdbx_description
1 polymer ?
#
loop_
_entity_poly.entity_id
_entity_poly.type
_entity_poly.pdbx_seq_one_letter_code
_entity_poly.pdbx_strand_id
1 'polypeptide(L)'
;MIFSGRLKDNYAFRKAYRKGKSAGGAYMLVYARKRAVPRSRLGLTVSTKIGKAVHRNRIKRRFREIYRLNEARLSPGYDIIIVARSKADGADYRRMEAEFLRLAEKVGILA
;
A
#
# COMPACT_ATOMS: atom_id res chain seq x y z
N MET A 1 9.67 3.58 -8.12
CA MET A 1 9.92 2.31 -7.44
C MET A 1 11.08 1.59 -8.13
N ILE A 2 12.19 1.49 -7.44
CA ILE A 2 13.40 0.89 -8.01
C ILE A 2 13.44 -0.62 -7.77
N PHE A 3 12.98 -1.06 -6.60
CA PHE A 3 13.12 -2.45 -6.16
C PHE A 3 11.86 -3.27 -6.30
N SER A 4 10.73 -2.65 -6.58
CA SER A 4 9.43 -3.30 -6.59
C SER A 4 8.77 -3.23 -7.95
N GLY A 5 7.99 -4.27 -8.27
CA GLY A 5 7.14 -4.29 -9.44
C GLY A 5 5.72 -3.80 -9.09
N ARG A 6 4.86 -3.84 -10.09
CA ARG A 6 3.45 -3.47 -9.94
C ARG A 6 2.58 -4.71 -9.84
N LEU A 7 1.71 -4.73 -8.85
CA LEU A 7 0.72 -5.80 -8.70
C LEU A 7 -0.48 -5.49 -9.59
N LYS A 8 -0.74 -6.32 -10.60
CA LYS A 8 -1.82 -6.09 -11.57
C LYS A 8 -2.85 -7.23 -11.61
N ASP A 9 -2.44 -8.41 -11.20
CA ASP A 9 -3.24 -9.63 -11.35
C ASP A 9 -4.31 -9.70 -10.26
N ASN A 10 -5.58 -9.83 -10.69
CA ASN A 10 -6.71 -9.98 -9.76
C ASN A 10 -6.55 -11.19 -8.84
N TYR A 11 -5.96 -12.27 -9.33
CA TYR A 11 -5.70 -13.45 -8.53
C TYR A 11 -4.74 -13.14 -7.39
N ALA A 12 -3.67 -12.39 -7.67
CA ALA A 12 -2.70 -12.00 -6.66
C ALA A 12 -3.30 -11.04 -5.64
N PHE A 13 -4.16 -10.10 -6.07
CA PHE A 13 -4.90 -9.23 -5.14
C PHE A 13 -5.76 -10.05 -4.18
N ARG A 14 -6.55 -10.98 -4.72
CA ARG A 14 -7.43 -11.82 -3.89
C ARG A 14 -6.63 -12.69 -2.92
N LYS A 15 -5.50 -13.21 -3.36
CA LYS A 15 -4.63 -14.01 -2.49
C LYS A 15 -4.06 -13.19 -1.35
N ALA A 16 -3.60 -11.97 -1.63
CA ALA A 16 -3.08 -11.08 -0.60
C ALA A 16 -4.15 -10.70 0.41
N TYR A 17 -5.38 -10.44 -0.04
CA TYR A 17 -6.50 -10.14 0.86
C TYR A 17 -6.87 -11.31 1.75
N ARG A 18 -6.82 -12.55 1.24
CA ARG A 18 -7.21 -13.72 2.00
C ARG A 18 -6.12 -14.27 2.90
N LYS A 19 -4.88 -14.30 2.42
CA LYS A 19 -3.78 -15.00 3.09
C LYS A 19 -2.72 -14.06 3.68
N GLY A 20 -2.77 -12.79 3.34
CA GLY A 20 -1.81 -11.82 3.85
C GLY A 20 -2.17 -11.35 5.25
N LYS A 21 -1.20 -10.72 5.89
CA LYS A 21 -1.45 -9.97 7.12
C LYS A 21 -2.00 -8.61 6.75
N SER A 22 -2.79 -8.02 7.64
CA SER A 22 -3.36 -6.70 7.39
C SER A 22 -3.35 -5.85 8.65
N ALA A 23 -3.28 -4.54 8.45
CA ALA A 23 -3.42 -3.56 9.51
C ALA A 23 -4.10 -2.33 8.93
N GLY A 24 -4.95 -1.69 9.73
CA GLY A 24 -5.72 -0.53 9.30
C GLY A 24 -5.49 0.68 10.17
N GLY A 25 -5.57 1.86 9.53
CA GLY A 25 -5.48 3.14 10.18
C GLY A 25 -6.56 4.09 9.70
N ALA A 26 -6.38 5.38 9.94
CA ALA A 26 -7.37 6.40 9.58
C ALA A 26 -7.44 6.62 8.06
N TYR A 27 -6.30 6.53 7.37
CA TYR A 27 -6.17 6.90 5.95
C TYR A 27 -6.12 5.70 5.03
N MET A 28 -5.69 4.55 5.52
CA MET A 28 -5.44 3.39 4.67
C MET A 28 -5.50 2.08 5.43
N LEU A 29 -5.63 0.99 4.66
CA LEU A 29 -5.40 -0.38 5.10
C LEU A 29 -4.17 -0.87 4.34
N VAL A 30 -3.31 -1.62 5.00
CA VAL A 30 -2.14 -2.24 4.36
C VAL A 30 -2.25 -3.74 4.48
N TYR A 31 -2.14 -4.42 3.35
CA TYR A 31 -2.06 -5.89 3.28
C TYR A 31 -0.67 -6.27 2.81
N ALA A 32 -0.12 -7.34 3.39
CA ALA A 32 1.19 -7.85 2.98
C ALA A 32 1.18 -9.36 2.98
N ARG A 33 1.63 -9.97 1.88
CA ARG A 33 1.74 -11.41 1.72
C ARG A 33 3.13 -11.76 1.25
N LYS A 34 3.79 -12.68 1.94
CA LYS A 34 5.12 -13.13 1.57
C LYS A 34 5.08 -13.87 0.24
N ARG A 35 6.06 -13.54 -0.64
CA ARG A 35 6.23 -14.21 -1.93
C ARG A 35 7.39 -15.19 -1.85
N ALA A 36 7.39 -16.16 -2.79
CA ALA A 36 8.51 -17.09 -2.93
C ALA A 36 9.72 -16.47 -3.64
N VAL A 37 9.53 -15.31 -4.29
CA VAL A 37 10.59 -14.61 -5.04
C VAL A 37 11.01 -13.35 -4.28
N PRO A 38 12.25 -12.87 -4.47
CA PRO A 38 12.77 -11.76 -3.66
C PRO A 38 12.23 -10.39 -4.06
N ARG A 39 11.58 -10.24 -5.21
CA ARG A 39 11.07 -8.95 -5.65
C ARG A 39 9.65 -8.71 -5.12
N SER A 40 9.44 -7.57 -4.48
CA SER A 40 8.12 -7.16 -4.02
C SER A 40 7.28 -6.60 -5.16
N ARG A 41 5.96 -6.56 -4.96
CA ARG A 41 5.02 -5.91 -5.87
C ARG A 41 4.09 -5.03 -5.06
N LEU A 42 3.76 -3.86 -5.62
CA LEU A 42 2.85 -2.89 -4.98
C LEU A 42 1.55 -2.82 -5.76
N GLY A 43 0.44 -2.98 -5.04
CA GLY A 43 -0.90 -2.73 -5.55
C GLY A 43 -1.56 -1.60 -4.79
N LEU A 44 -2.34 -0.79 -5.49
CA LEU A 44 -3.08 0.30 -4.90
C LEU A 44 -4.56 0.14 -5.22
N THR A 45 -5.40 0.32 -4.21
CA THR A 45 -6.85 0.24 -4.38
C THR A 45 -7.46 1.52 -3.84
N VAL A 46 -8.15 2.27 -4.72
CA VAL A 46 -8.91 3.45 -4.35
C VAL A 46 -10.31 3.32 -4.92
N SER A 47 -11.30 3.15 -4.05
CA SER A 47 -12.69 2.94 -4.44
C SER A 47 -13.26 4.18 -5.13
N THR A 48 -14.14 3.96 -6.12
CA THR A 48 -14.90 5.03 -6.77
C THR A 48 -15.77 5.79 -5.78
N LYS A 49 -16.11 5.19 -4.65
CA LYS A 49 -16.89 5.82 -3.59
C LYS A 49 -16.17 6.97 -2.89
N ILE A 50 -14.85 7.03 -2.99
CA ILE A 50 -14.07 8.09 -2.33
C ILE A 50 -14.24 9.42 -3.03
N GLY A 51 -14.44 9.42 -4.35
CA GLY A 51 -14.64 10.66 -5.09
C GLY A 51 -14.37 10.50 -6.57
N LYS A 52 -14.30 11.64 -7.24
CA LYS A 52 -14.05 11.71 -8.69
C LYS A 52 -12.63 11.23 -9.04
N ALA A 53 -12.43 10.93 -10.31
CA ALA A 53 -11.16 10.39 -10.80
C ALA A 53 -9.95 11.26 -10.41
N VAL A 54 -10.09 12.58 -10.41
CA VAL A 54 -9.01 13.51 -10.07
C VAL A 54 -8.57 13.31 -8.62
N HIS A 55 -9.51 13.10 -7.70
CA HIS A 55 -9.21 12.84 -6.28
C HIS A 55 -8.55 11.48 -6.10
N ARG A 56 -9.10 10.45 -6.75
CA ARG A 56 -8.57 9.08 -6.67
C ARG A 56 -7.14 9.01 -7.22
N ASN A 57 -6.87 9.69 -8.32
CA ASN A 57 -5.54 9.71 -8.92
C ASN A 57 -4.53 10.43 -8.02
N ARG A 58 -4.97 11.49 -7.33
CA ARG A 58 -4.12 12.20 -6.37
C ARG A 58 -3.73 11.29 -5.20
N ILE A 59 -4.69 10.54 -4.67
CA ILE A 59 -4.44 9.59 -3.58
C ILE A 59 -3.46 8.51 -4.05
N LYS A 60 -3.68 7.92 -5.22
CA LYS A 60 -2.77 6.91 -5.78
C LYS A 60 -1.35 7.45 -5.93
N ARG A 61 -1.21 8.66 -6.45
CA ARG A 61 0.09 9.29 -6.65
C ARG A 61 0.81 9.49 -5.32
N ARG A 62 0.10 9.95 -4.29
CA ARG A 62 0.67 10.13 -2.96
C ARG A 62 1.08 8.81 -2.32
N PHE A 63 0.27 7.77 -2.46
CA PHE A 63 0.61 6.44 -1.94
C PHE A 63 1.85 5.87 -2.64
N ARG A 64 1.96 6.04 -3.96
CA ARG A 64 3.16 5.62 -4.69
C ARG A 64 4.40 6.38 -4.21
N GLU A 65 4.26 7.67 -3.98
CA GLU A 65 5.35 8.51 -3.49
C GLU A 65 5.81 8.06 -2.09
N ILE A 66 4.87 7.82 -1.19
CA ILE A 66 5.17 7.33 0.16
C ILE A 66 5.91 5.98 0.07
N TYR A 67 5.41 5.08 -0.76
CA TYR A 67 6.05 3.78 -0.93
C TYR A 67 7.45 3.94 -1.52
N ARG A 68 7.59 4.73 -2.57
CA ARG A 68 8.87 4.93 -3.26
C ARG A 68 9.94 5.49 -2.31
N LEU A 69 9.58 6.46 -1.50
CA LEU A 69 10.51 7.10 -0.58
C LEU A 69 10.93 6.18 0.57
N ASN A 70 10.11 5.19 0.90
CA ASN A 70 10.36 4.30 2.03
C ASN A 70 10.68 2.86 1.61
N GLU A 71 10.76 2.61 0.32
CA GLU A 71 10.95 1.26 -0.22
C GLU A 71 12.18 0.55 0.33
N ALA A 72 13.27 1.29 0.47
CA ALA A 72 14.53 0.73 0.98
C ALA A 72 14.44 0.29 2.44
N ARG A 73 13.45 0.78 3.16
CA ARG A 73 13.22 0.44 4.58
C ARG A 73 12.32 -0.78 4.74
N LEU A 74 11.81 -1.31 3.64
CA LEU A 74 10.87 -2.43 3.66
C LEU A 74 11.61 -3.72 3.32
N SER A 75 11.18 -4.83 3.94
CA SER A 75 11.71 -6.16 3.63
C SER A 75 11.28 -6.56 2.22
N PRO A 76 12.17 -7.14 1.40
CA PRO A 76 11.84 -7.56 0.05
C PRO A 76 11.00 -8.83 0.04
N GLY A 77 10.38 -9.11 -1.11
CA GLY A 77 9.68 -10.37 -1.33
C GLY A 77 8.26 -10.42 -0.85
N TYR A 78 7.54 -9.30 -0.89
CA TYR A 78 6.13 -9.22 -0.48
C TYR A 78 5.25 -8.68 -1.59
N ASP A 79 4.01 -9.18 -1.65
CA ASP A 79 2.91 -8.47 -2.31
C ASP A 79 2.31 -7.54 -1.27
N ILE A 80 2.34 -6.24 -1.56
CA ILE A 80 1.88 -5.20 -0.66
C ILE A 80 0.73 -4.47 -1.33
N ILE A 81 -0.41 -4.35 -0.63
CA ILE A 81 -1.56 -3.61 -1.15
C ILE A 81 -1.89 -2.51 -0.16
N ILE A 82 -2.01 -1.30 -0.68
CA ILE A 82 -2.47 -0.14 0.09
C ILE A 82 -3.89 0.18 -0.39
N VAL A 83 -4.85 0.09 0.53
CA VAL A 83 -6.25 0.38 0.25
C VAL A 83 -6.59 1.72 0.87
N ALA A 84 -7.05 2.67 0.07
CA ALA A 84 -7.40 3.99 0.55
C ALA A 84 -8.71 3.97 1.34
N ARG A 85 -8.74 4.73 2.42
CA ARG A 85 -9.96 5.08 3.14
C ARG A 85 -10.37 6.50 2.76
N SER A 86 -11.64 6.84 3.00
CA SER A 86 -12.19 8.15 2.62
C SER A 86 -11.39 9.32 3.19
N LYS A 87 -10.85 9.18 4.39
CA LYS A 87 -10.03 10.22 5.02
C LYS A 87 -8.70 10.50 4.32
N ALA A 88 -8.28 9.63 3.41
CA ALA A 88 -7.06 9.87 2.63
C ALA A 88 -7.23 11.05 1.66
N ASP A 89 -8.47 11.34 1.25
CA ASP A 89 -8.74 12.47 0.37
C ASP A 89 -8.51 13.78 1.14
N GLY A 90 -7.56 14.58 0.65
CA GLY A 90 -7.20 15.83 1.30
C GLY A 90 -6.38 15.70 2.58
N ALA A 91 -5.95 14.50 2.94
CA ALA A 91 -5.19 14.28 4.16
C ALA A 91 -3.77 14.87 4.08
N ASP A 92 -3.21 15.16 5.25
CA ASP A 92 -1.83 15.63 5.37
C ASP A 92 -0.87 14.51 4.95
N TYR A 93 0.03 14.83 4.03
CA TYR A 93 0.98 13.86 3.46
C TYR A 93 1.85 13.21 4.54
N ARG A 94 2.38 14.02 5.46
CA ARG A 94 3.27 13.50 6.51
C ARG A 94 2.55 12.55 7.46
N ARG A 95 1.28 12.83 7.75
CA ARG A 95 0.46 11.95 8.58
C ARG A 95 0.19 10.63 7.88
N MET A 96 -0.07 10.68 6.58
CA MET A 96 -0.26 9.46 5.79
C MET A 96 1.01 8.62 5.74
N GLU A 97 2.17 9.25 5.56
CA GLU A 97 3.44 8.54 5.55
C GLU A 97 3.74 7.89 6.90
N ALA A 98 3.54 8.62 7.99
CA ALA A 98 3.73 8.07 9.33
C ALA A 98 2.82 6.89 9.59
N GLU A 99 1.56 6.97 9.14
CA GLU A 99 0.63 5.86 9.26
C GLU A 99 1.08 4.65 8.45
N PHE A 100 1.52 4.86 7.22
CA PHE A 100 2.03 3.77 6.39
C PHE A 100 3.16 3.03 7.08
N LEU A 101 4.14 3.75 7.63
CA LEU A 101 5.27 3.13 8.31
C LEU A 101 4.83 2.36 9.56
N ARG A 102 3.89 2.91 10.31
CA ARG A 102 3.33 2.22 11.49
C ARG A 102 2.60 0.94 11.10
N LEU A 103 1.82 0.98 10.02
CA LEU A 103 1.10 -0.19 9.52
C LEU A 103 2.06 -1.22 8.92
N ALA A 104 3.11 -0.75 8.23
CA ALA A 104 4.16 -1.63 7.69
C ALA A 104 4.85 -2.41 8.80
N GLU A 105 5.11 -1.77 9.93
CA GLU A 105 5.66 -2.45 11.10
C GLU A 105 4.69 -3.51 11.63
N LYS A 106 3.40 -3.17 11.72
CA LYS A 106 2.39 -4.09 12.22
C LYS A 106 2.23 -5.34 11.37
N VAL A 107 2.34 -5.21 10.05
CA VAL A 107 2.25 -6.38 9.15
C VAL A 107 3.60 -7.06 8.93
N GLY A 108 4.65 -6.57 9.57
CA GLY A 108 5.95 -7.24 9.59
C GLY A 108 6.82 -7.02 8.37
N ILE A 109 6.61 -5.94 7.61
CA ILE A 109 7.42 -5.65 6.42
C ILE A 109 8.41 -4.51 6.61
N LEU A 110 8.40 -3.84 7.75
CA LEU A 110 9.39 -2.82 8.04
C LEU A 110 10.67 -3.51 8.48
N ALA A 111 11.75 -3.23 7.77
CA ALA A 111 13.05 -3.82 8.06
C ALA A 111 13.74 -3.14 9.24
#